data_07d1619862def96dff5f54c57c59484d
#
_entry.id   07d1619862def96dff5f54c57c59484d
#
_cell.length_a   1.000
_cell.length_b   1.000
_cell.length_c   1.000
_cell.angle_alpha   90.00
_cell.angle_beta   90.00
_cell.angle_gamma   90.00
#
_symmetry.space_group_name_H-M   'P 1'
#
loop_
_entity.id
_entity.type
_entity.pdbx_description
1 polymer ?
#
loop_
_entity_poly.entity_id
_entity_poly.type
_entity_poly.pdbx_seq_one_letter_code
_entity_poly.pdbx_strand_id
1 'polypeptide(L)'
;MKKILPLLLLLAACPLFSQNKKVVIARQQKEILRLQASLDSLQMLVESLQKSSYSEDSAVLASQRGDEAMPGGMAEDNFSPDITDSLMGEWYRQRRIALPEYNLDTLRLTSNLPDSELERRLVAMNSFITLPFNQTVKNYMVLYSEKMSGSMPYLLGKAKYYFPLFEEVMARYGLPLELKYMSVIESGLNPVARSRAGAMGIWQFMYGTAIGYGLKINSFVDERLDVEKAADAAARYLRDAYRVFGDWNLAICSYNCGAANVQKAIRRSGSNKFWDIYDYLPRETRSYVPAFVGAMYGFKYHREYGIEPASVGMPAICDTFEIRQNLHFKQISETVGVPMNVLKSLNPQYLHDIIPGSEGTYILRLPYNWSSAFM
;
A
#
# COMPACT_ATOMS: atom_id res chain seq x y z
N MET A 1 16.22 -53.48 -49.74
CA MET A 1 16.24 -53.72 -48.30
C MET A 1 17.30 -52.86 -47.57
N LYS A 2 17.24 -51.52 -47.61
CA LYS A 2 18.26 -50.65 -46.96
C LYS A 2 17.67 -49.33 -46.43
N LYS A 3 16.43 -49.27 -45.94
CA LYS A 3 15.82 -48.04 -45.41
C LYS A 3 15.01 -48.20 -44.11
N ILE A 4 15.16 -49.31 -43.34
CA ILE A 4 14.37 -49.52 -42.11
C ILE A 4 15.22 -49.44 -40.83
N LEU A 5 16.55 -49.36 -40.92
CA LEU A 5 17.43 -49.41 -39.75
C LEU A 5 17.56 -48.09 -38.97
N PRO A 6 17.39 -46.89 -39.52
CA PRO A 6 17.51 -45.65 -38.70
C PRO A 6 16.26 -45.34 -37.84
N LEU A 7 15.10 -45.96 -38.13
CA LEU A 7 13.87 -45.65 -37.38
C LEU A 7 13.78 -46.38 -36.02
N LEU A 8 14.43 -47.52 -35.91
CA LEU A 8 14.47 -48.32 -34.66
C LEU A 8 15.45 -47.78 -33.62
N LEU A 9 16.48 -47.03 -34.04
CA LEU A 9 17.41 -46.38 -33.13
C LEU A 9 16.84 -45.10 -32.49
N LEU A 10 15.88 -44.44 -33.14
CA LEU A 10 15.17 -43.25 -32.58
C LEU A 10 14.16 -43.63 -31.51
N LEU A 11 13.58 -44.84 -31.54
CA LEU A 11 12.64 -45.32 -30.53
C LEU A 11 13.34 -45.86 -29.26
N ALA A 12 14.59 -46.27 -29.34
CA ALA A 12 15.37 -46.70 -28.18
C ALA A 12 15.96 -45.53 -27.35
N ALA A 13 16.07 -44.33 -27.93
CA ALA A 13 16.58 -43.14 -27.23
C ALA A 13 15.50 -42.42 -26.40
N CYS A 14 14.21 -42.68 -26.63
CA CYS A 14 13.10 -42.06 -25.94
C CYS A 14 13.07 -42.34 -24.40
N PRO A 15 13.31 -43.55 -23.89
CA PRO A 15 13.25 -43.80 -22.45
C PRO A 15 14.43 -43.20 -21.68
N LEU A 16 15.62 -43.09 -22.30
CA LEU A 16 16.79 -42.44 -21.68
C LEU A 16 16.61 -40.92 -21.54
N PHE A 17 15.98 -40.28 -22.51
CA PHE A 17 15.64 -38.84 -22.43
C PHE A 17 14.56 -38.55 -21.39
N SER A 18 13.60 -39.48 -21.22
CA SER A 18 12.54 -39.38 -20.19
C SER A 18 13.09 -39.60 -18.78
N GLN A 19 14.03 -40.53 -18.59
CA GLN A 19 14.68 -40.79 -17.31
C GLN A 19 15.57 -39.61 -16.88
N ASN A 20 16.36 -39.03 -17.77
CA ASN A 20 17.16 -37.85 -17.49
C ASN A 20 16.28 -36.64 -17.12
N LYS A 21 15.16 -36.48 -17.79
CA LYS A 21 14.21 -35.37 -17.47
C LYS A 21 13.59 -35.53 -16.07
N LYS A 22 13.20 -36.74 -15.68
CA LYS A 22 12.69 -37.02 -14.33
C LYS A 22 13.74 -36.81 -13.24
N VAL A 23 15.00 -37.20 -13.48
CA VAL A 23 16.10 -36.96 -12.54
C VAL A 23 16.42 -35.47 -12.40
N VAL A 24 16.41 -34.71 -13.48
CA VAL A 24 16.61 -33.27 -13.47
C VAL A 24 15.47 -32.58 -12.71
N ILE A 25 14.22 -32.95 -12.98
CA ILE A 25 13.05 -32.41 -12.28
C ILE A 25 13.11 -32.70 -10.77
N ALA A 26 13.44 -33.94 -10.38
CA ALA A 26 13.56 -34.32 -8.98
C ALA A 26 14.69 -33.54 -8.25
N ARG A 27 15.81 -33.29 -8.95
CA ARG A 27 16.92 -32.49 -8.42
C ARG A 27 16.52 -31.02 -8.25
N GLN A 28 15.83 -30.47 -9.22
CA GLN A 28 15.30 -29.11 -9.14
C GLN A 28 14.25 -28.94 -8.02
N GLN A 29 13.35 -29.90 -7.86
CA GLN A 29 12.39 -29.94 -6.77
C GLN A 29 13.06 -29.96 -5.39
N LYS A 30 14.11 -30.79 -5.24
CA LYS A 30 14.88 -30.84 -3.99
C LYS A 30 15.59 -29.53 -3.68
N GLU A 31 16.10 -28.87 -4.71
CA GLU A 31 16.75 -27.55 -4.54
C GLU A 31 15.73 -26.45 -4.20
N ILE A 32 14.55 -26.47 -4.82
CA ILE A 32 13.45 -25.58 -4.49
C ILE A 32 13.04 -25.74 -3.02
N LEU A 33 12.86 -26.97 -2.53
CA LEU A 33 12.53 -27.25 -1.13
C LEU A 33 13.62 -26.75 -0.18
N ARG A 34 14.90 -26.90 -0.55
CA ARG A 34 16.02 -26.40 0.25
C ARG A 34 16.05 -24.86 0.31
N LEU A 35 15.81 -24.20 -0.82
CA LEU A 35 15.73 -22.75 -0.89
C LEU A 35 14.51 -22.20 -0.12
N GLN A 36 13.39 -22.90 -0.17
CA GLN A 36 12.20 -22.56 0.63
C GLN A 36 12.50 -22.64 2.13
N ALA A 37 13.10 -23.75 2.59
CA ALA A 37 13.47 -23.89 4.00
C ALA A 37 14.48 -22.80 4.48
N SER A 38 15.39 -22.40 3.61
CA SER A 38 16.33 -21.31 3.89
C SER A 38 15.61 -19.96 3.94
N LEU A 39 14.64 -19.73 3.07
CA LEU A 39 13.80 -18.53 3.04
C LEU A 39 12.96 -18.42 4.32
N ASP A 40 12.33 -19.53 4.73
CA ASP A 40 11.52 -19.58 5.97
C ASP A 40 12.39 -19.28 7.20
N SER A 41 13.63 -19.80 7.24
CA SER A 41 14.57 -19.51 8.33
C SER A 41 14.99 -18.03 8.38
N LEU A 42 15.23 -17.43 7.22
CA LEU A 42 15.53 -15.99 7.12
C LEU A 42 14.31 -15.14 7.48
N GLN A 43 13.13 -15.54 7.10
CA GLN A 43 11.89 -14.85 7.49
C GLN A 43 11.70 -14.86 8.99
N MET A 44 11.86 -16.02 9.65
CA MET A 44 11.80 -16.10 11.12
C MET A 44 12.85 -15.22 11.81
N LEU A 45 14.06 -15.11 11.26
CA LEU A 45 15.09 -14.21 11.79
C LEU A 45 14.69 -12.75 11.64
N VAL A 46 14.19 -12.36 10.48
CA VAL A 46 13.67 -11.00 10.22
C VAL A 46 12.50 -10.69 11.16
N GLU A 47 11.58 -11.62 11.35
CA GLU A 47 10.46 -11.49 12.30
C GLU A 47 10.95 -11.29 13.75
N SER A 48 11.97 -12.03 14.18
CA SER A 48 12.53 -11.89 15.52
C SER A 48 13.19 -10.53 15.74
N LEU A 49 13.91 -10.03 14.75
CA LEU A 49 14.55 -8.71 14.77
C LEU A 49 13.53 -7.57 14.77
N GLN A 50 12.49 -7.70 13.93
CA GLN A 50 11.41 -6.72 13.86
C GLN A 50 10.58 -6.69 15.15
N LYS A 51 10.33 -7.86 15.76
CA LYS A 51 9.62 -7.96 17.04
C LYS A 51 10.39 -7.29 18.20
N SER A 52 11.73 -7.33 18.17
CA SER A 52 12.58 -6.63 19.13
C SER A 52 12.48 -5.10 18.96
N SER A 53 12.58 -4.61 17.71
CA SER A 53 12.42 -3.19 17.39
C SER A 53 11.03 -2.66 17.78
N TYR A 54 9.98 -3.46 17.50
CA TYR A 54 8.61 -3.14 17.86
C TYR A 54 8.41 -2.97 19.38
N SER A 55 9.08 -3.78 20.21
CA SER A 55 8.96 -3.68 21.67
C SER A 55 9.56 -2.38 22.23
N GLU A 56 10.61 -1.86 21.61
CA GLU A 56 11.27 -0.61 22.04
C GLU A 56 10.39 0.62 21.73
N ASP A 57 9.78 0.68 20.55
CA ASP A 57 8.88 1.77 20.18
C ASP A 57 7.61 1.79 21.03
N SER A 58 7.05 0.62 21.34
CA SER A 58 5.90 0.50 22.24
C SER A 58 6.20 1.04 23.63
N ALA A 59 7.41 0.79 24.14
CA ALA A 59 7.84 1.28 25.44
C ALA A 59 7.98 2.82 25.46
N VAL A 60 8.50 3.42 24.39
CA VAL A 60 8.61 4.87 24.25
C VAL A 60 7.24 5.53 24.24
N LEU A 61 6.27 4.99 23.52
CA LEU A 61 4.91 5.53 23.45
C LEU A 61 4.13 5.33 24.75
N ALA A 62 4.33 4.20 25.44
CA ALA A 62 3.70 3.90 26.73
C ALA A 62 4.23 4.80 27.85
N SER A 63 5.55 5.06 27.90
CA SER A 63 6.19 5.88 28.93
C SER A 63 5.68 7.33 28.98
N GLN A 64 5.11 7.82 27.90
CA GLN A 64 4.60 9.19 27.81
C GLN A 64 3.13 9.36 28.23
N ARG A 65 2.39 8.27 28.36
CA ARG A 65 0.95 8.31 28.68
C ARG A 65 0.60 7.98 30.13
N GLY A 66 1.48 7.34 30.85
CA GLY A 66 1.22 6.95 32.23
C GLY A 66 0.25 5.79 32.44
N ASP A 67 -0.52 5.36 31.44
CA ASP A 67 -1.45 4.23 31.53
C ASP A 67 -1.63 3.55 30.18
N GLU A 68 -1.53 2.23 30.18
CA GLU A 68 -1.81 1.25 29.12
C GLU A 68 -0.88 1.25 27.90
N ALA A 69 -0.17 0.12 27.73
CA ALA A 69 0.55 -0.21 26.51
C ALA A 69 -0.40 -0.21 25.31
N MET A 70 -0.13 0.64 24.32
CA MET A 70 -0.91 0.65 23.07
C MET A 70 -0.71 -0.67 22.32
N PRO A 71 -1.79 -1.38 21.95
CA PRO A 71 -1.66 -2.51 21.05
C PRO A 71 -1.19 -1.99 19.68
N GLY A 72 -0.04 -2.44 19.24
CA GLY A 72 0.56 -2.03 17.99
C GLY A 72 1.42 -0.78 18.10
N GLY A 73 2.61 -0.92 18.69
CA GLY A 73 3.62 0.15 18.70
C GLY A 73 4.02 0.56 17.28
N MET A 74 4.35 1.83 17.13
CA MET A 74 4.86 2.38 15.89
C MET A 74 6.36 2.08 15.82
N ALA A 75 6.73 0.97 15.18
CA ALA A 75 8.11 0.57 15.03
C ALA A 75 8.95 1.67 14.36
N GLU A 76 10.17 1.88 14.81
CA GLU A 76 11.20 2.47 13.96
C GLU A 76 11.53 1.41 12.88
N ASP A 77 10.62 1.25 11.94
CA ASP A 77 10.97 0.56 10.72
C ASP A 77 12.16 1.32 10.12
N ASN A 78 13.23 0.62 9.78
CA ASN A 78 14.34 1.18 9.02
C ASN A 78 13.80 1.69 7.69
N PHE A 79 13.18 2.86 7.75
CA PHE A 79 12.49 3.50 6.66
C PHE A 79 13.56 3.92 5.66
N SER A 80 13.63 3.17 4.57
CA SER A 80 14.37 3.66 3.42
C SER A 80 13.67 4.92 2.91
N PRO A 81 14.42 5.97 2.69
CA PRO A 81 14.02 7.35 2.37
C PRO A 81 13.00 7.54 1.26
N ASP A 82 12.67 6.52 0.51
CA ASP A 82 12.25 6.65 -0.87
C ASP A 82 10.78 6.28 -1.18
N ILE A 83 9.89 6.03 -0.20
CA ILE A 83 8.59 5.47 -0.56
C ILE A 83 7.72 6.49 -1.30
N THR A 84 7.59 7.69 -0.79
CA THR A 84 6.78 8.72 -1.45
C THR A 84 7.47 9.23 -2.71
N ASP A 85 8.78 9.45 -2.66
CA ASP A 85 9.57 9.87 -3.81
C ASP A 85 9.76 8.73 -4.82
N SER A 86 9.83 7.45 -4.40
CA SER A 86 9.97 6.33 -5.33
C SER A 86 8.65 5.91 -5.95
N LEU A 87 7.53 5.94 -5.22
CA LEU A 87 6.21 5.73 -5.81
C LEU A 87 5.84 6.86 -6.77
N MET A 88 6.14 8.10 -6.40
CA MET A 88 6.04 9.25 -7.28
C MET A 88 7.05 9.13 -8.44
N GLY A 89 8.29 8.76 -8.18
CA GLY A 89 9.34 8.57 -9.19
C GLY A 89 9.07 7.40 -10.13
N GLU A 90 8.51 6.29 -9.67
CA GLU A 90 8.10 5.18 -10.51
C GLU A 90 6.84 5.50 -11.34
N TRP A 91 5.91 6.23 -10.76
CA TRP A 91 4.77 6.81 -11.44
C TRP A 91 5.20 7.74 -12.58
N TYR A 92 6.22 8.57 -12.35
CA TYR A 92 6.78 9.49 -13.35
C TYR A 92 7.63 8.74 -14.39
N ARG A 93 8.40 7.72 -13.98
CA ARG A 93 9.19 6.88 -14.90
C ARG A 93 8.31 6.10 -15.87
N GLN A 94 7.22 5.52 -15.40
CA GLN A 94 6.29 4.77 -16.26
C GLN A 94 5.57 5.66 -17.28
N ARG A 95 5.54 6.97 -17.08
CA ARG A 95 4.79 7.91 -17.93
C ARG A 95 5.64 8.98 -18.61
N ARG A 96 6.97 8.83 -18.65
CA ARG A 96 7.92 9.80 -19.23
C ARG A 96 7.80 11.23 -18.65
N ILE A 97 7.19 11.41 -17.50
CA ILE A 97 7.28 12.65 -16.77
C ILE A 97 8.51 12.50 -15.88
N ALA A 98 9.68 12.85 -16.41
CA ALA A 98 10.88 12.95 -15.60
C ALA A 98 10.69 14.09 -14.60
N LEU A 99 10.17 13.75 -13.41
CA LEU A 99 10.55 14.55 -12.26
C LEU A 99 12.01 14.19 -12.00
N PRO A 100 12.89 15.19 -11.94
CA PRO A 100 14.21 14.97 -11.41
C PRO A 100 14.08 14.37 -10.02
N GLU A 101 15.05 13.56 -9.57
CA GLU A 101 15.16 13.04 -8.19
C GLU A 101 15.30 14.18 -7.15
N TYR A 102 14.63 15.32 -7.38
CA TYR A 102 14.75 16.52 -6.59
C TYR A 102 13.62 16.61 -5.59
N ASN A 103 14.02 16.83 -4.37
CA ASN A 103 13.19 17.35 -3.31
C ASN A 103 12.36 18.54 -3.87
N LEU A 104 11.03 18.37 -3.94
CA LEU A 104 10.11 19.42 -4.38
C LEU A 104 10.21 20.68 -3.50
N ASP A 105 10.85 20.59 -2.33
CA ASP A 105 11.13 21.73 -1.45
C ASP A 105 12.06 22.77 -2.11
N THR A 106 12.92 22.34 -3.01
CA THR A 106 13.86 23.23 -3.73
C THR A 106 13.36 23.67 -5.09
N LEU A 107 12.31 23.04 -5.62
CA LEU A 107 11.69 23.39 -6.89
C LEU A 107 10.70 24.55 -6.71
N ARG A 108 10.54 25.32 -7.77
CA ARG A 108 9.46 26.32 -7.89
C ARG A 108 8.65 25.96 -9.12
N LEU A 109 7.57 25.17 -8.91
CA LEU A 109 6.65 24.88 -9.99
C LEU A 109 5.77 26.13 -10.25
N THR A 110 5.67 26.47 -11.51
CA THR A 110 4.77 27.54 -11.97
C THR A 110 3.38 26.95 -12.22
N SER A 111 2.39 27.64 -11.71
CA SER A 111 0.98 27.35 -11.94
C SER A 111 0.40 28.25 -13.04
N ASN A 112 -0.64 27.77 -13.68
CA ASN A 112 -1.49 28.58 -14.57
C ASN A 112 -2.39 29.56 -13.80
N LEU A 113 -2.52 29.38 -12.48
CA LEU A 113 -3.28 30.24 -11.60
C LEU A 113 -2.35 31.11 -10.74
N PRO A 114 -2.77 32.33 -10.36
CA PRO A 114 -2.02 33.15 -9.42
C PRO A 114 -2.04 32.53 -8.02
N ASP A 115 -1.01 32.81 -7.21
CA ASP A 115 -0.86 32.28 -5.85
C ASP A 115 -2.05 32.62 -4.95
N SER A 116 -2.61 33.82 -5.09
CA SER A 116 -3.80 34.25 -4.35
C SER A 116 -5.04 33.37 -4.61
N GLU A 117 -5.19 32.87 -5.84
CA GLU A 117 -6.29 31.96 -6.17
C GLU A 117 -6.03 30.55 -5.63
N LEU A 118 -4.79 30.06 -5.70
CA LEU A 118 -4.41 28.77 -5.11
C LEU A 118 -4.63 28.78 -3.58
N GLU A 119 -4.20 29.84 -2.90
CA GLU A 119 -4.40 30.01 -1.47
C GLU A 119 -5.90 30.10 -1.11
N ARG A 120 -6.66 30.90 -1.84
CA ARG A 120 -8.11 31.02 -1.67
C ARG A 120 -8.80 29.64 -1.79
N ARG A 121 -8.42 28.85 -2.80
CA ARG A 121 -8.96 27.50 -3.01
C ARG A 121 -8.56 26.55 -1.88
N LEU A 122 -7.31 26.63 -1.41
CA LEU A 122 -6.83 25.82 -0.28
C LEU A 122 -7.64 26.10 0.99
N VAL A 123 -7.86 27.37 1.32
CA VAL A 123 -8.70 27.79 2.46
C VAL A 123 -10.15 27.32 2.26
N ALA A 124 -10.69 27.44 1.04
CA ALA A 124 -12.06 27.01 0.72
C ALA A 124 -12.29 25.51 0.78
N MET A 125 -11.23 24.69 0.91
CA MET A 125 -11.37 23.25 1.16
C MET A 125 -12.00 22.96 2.52
N ASN A 126 -11.88 23.89 3.48
CA ASN A 126 -12.45 23.79 4.83
C ASN A 126 -12.12 22.44 5.51
N SER A 127 -10.85 22.06 5.47
CA SER A 127 -10.36 20.79 6.01
C SER A 127 -10.21 20.84 7.53
N PHE A 128 -10.45 19.71 8.18
CA PHE A 128 -10.10 19.51 9.61
C PHE A 128 -8.59 19.52 9.86
N ILE A 129 -7.80 19.36 8.80
CA ILE A 129 -6.34 19.35 8.86
C ILE A 129 -5.83 20.75 8.48
N THR A 130 -5.03 21.36 9.36
CA THR A 130 -4.47 22.68 9.11
C THR A 130 -3.49 22.66 7.94
N LEU A 131 -3.79 23.42 6.91
CA LEU A 131 -3.05 23.43 5.64
C LEU A 131 -2.56 24.84 5.33
N PRO A 132 -1.39 25.27 5.87
CA PRO A 132 -0.86 26.59 5.54
C PRO A 132 -0.35 26.60 4.09
N PHE A 133 -0.65 27.70 3.38
CA PHE A 133 -0.13 27.93 2.04
C PHE A 133 1.35 28.38 2.12
N ASN A 134 2.22 27.69 1.44
CA ASN A 134 3.62 28.06 1.24
C ASN A 134 4.15 27.46 -0.08
N GLN A 135 5.41 27.76 -0.42
CA GLN A 135 5.99 27.30 -1.70
C GLN A 135 6.02 25.77 -1.82
N THR A 136 6.32 25.05 -0.75
CA THR A 136 6.36 23.57 -0.76
C THR A 136 4.96 23.01 -1.00
N VAL A 137 3.96 23.45 -0.27
CA VAL A 137 2.56 23.04 -0.48
C VAL A 137 2.08 23.41 -1.88
N LYS A 138 2.37 24.62 -2.36
CA LYS A 138 2.07 25.05 -3.73
C LYS A 138 2.63 24.08 -4.76
N ASN A 139 3.89 23.67 -4.62
CA ASN A 139 4.52 22.74 -5.56
C ASN A 139 3.73 21.43 -5.69
N TYR A 140 3.27 20.86 -4.56
CA TYR A 140 2.46 19.64 -4.59
C TYR A 140 1.05 19.88 -5.12
N MET A 141 0.43 21.03 -4.82
CA MET A 141 -0.86 21.39 -5.42
C MET A 141 -0.75 21.44 -6.95
N VAL A 142 0.24 22.17 -7.48
CA VAL A 142 0.51 22.28 -8.92
C VAL A 142 0.86 20.92 -9.54
N LEU A 143 1.62 20.08 -8.81
CA LEU A 143 1.96 18.75 -9.25
C LEU A 143 0.71 17.92 -9.54
N TYR A 144 -0.19 17.78 -8.56
CA TYR A 144 -1.37 16.95 -8.69
C TYR A 144 -2.43 17.54 -9.64
N SER A 145 -2.57 18.87 -9.69
CA SER A 145 -3.62 19.50 -10.51
C SER A 145 -3.20 19.79 -11.95
N GLU A 146 -1.90 20.04 -12.20
CA GLU A 146 -1.46 20.49 -13.53
C GLU A 146 -0.42 19.56 -14.18
N LYS A 147 0.52 19.00 -13.39
CA LYS A 147 1.63 18.21 -13.95
C LYS A 147 1.31 16.72 -14.08
N MET A 148 0.45 16.19 -13.22
CA MET A 148 -0.02 14.80 -13.26
C MET A 148 -1.28 14.59 -14.12
N SER A 149 -1.59 15.48 -15.04
CA SER A 149 -2.81 15.41 -15.87
C SER A 149 -3.02 14.07 -16.58
N GLY A 150 -1.95 13.37 -16.96
CA GLY A 150 -2.02 12.02 -17.56
C GLY A 150 -2.32 10.90 -16.54
N SER A 151 -2.10 11.12 -15.26
CA SER A 151 -2.22 10.11 -14.19
C SER A 151 -3.44 10.31 -13.31
N MET A 152 -3.83 11.56 -13.10
CA MET A 152 -4.97 11.90 -12.28
C MET A 152 -6.28 11.24 -12.73
N PRO A 153 -6.61 11.09 -14.04
CA PRO A 153 -7.81 10.37 -14.47
C PRO A 153 -7.92 8.96 -13.89
N TYR A 154 -6.80 8.21 -13.84
CA TYR A 154 -6.78 6.85 -13.28
C TYR A 154 -6.89 6.84 -11.76
N LEU A 155 -6.24 7.79 -11.07
CA LEU A 155 -6.40 7.94 -9.62
C LEU A 155 -7.83 8.27 -9.26
N LEU A 156 -8.45 9.20 -9.96
CA LEU A 156 -9.86 9.56 -9.79
C LEU A 156 -10.79 8.36 -10.07
N GLY A 157 -10.48 7.57 -11.11
CA GLY A 157 -11.22 6.35 -11.43
C GLY A 157 -11.15 5.31 -10.32
N LYS A 158 -9.93 5.02 -9.81
CA LYS A 158 -9.72 4.11 -8.68
C LYS A 158 -10.36 4.64 -7.39
N ALA A 159 -10.29 5.94 -7.15
CA ALA A 159 -10.87 6.56 -5.97
C ALA A 159 -12.39 6.37 -5.90
N LYS A 160 -13.10 6.37 -7.02
CA LYS A 160 -14.54 6.06 -7.05
C LYS A 160 -14.86 4.70 -6.43
N TYR A 161 -13.91 3.74 -6.55
CA TYR A 161 -14.07 2.40 -6.00
C TYR A 161 -13.61 2.30 -4.54
N TYR A 162 -12.41 2.84 -4.21
CA TYR A 162 -11.81 2.63 -2.90
C TYR A 162 -12.24 3.66 -1.85
N PHE A 163 -12.48 4.91 -2.22
CA PHE A 163 -12.77 5.97 -1.26
C PHE A 163 -14.04 5.76 -0.45
N PRO A 164 -15.16 5.24 -1.01
CA PRO A 164 -16.34 4.95 -0.18
C PRO A 164 -16.04 3.99 0.97
N LEU A 165 -15.23 2.95 0.73
CA LEU A 165 -14.79 2.02 1.75
C LEU A 165 -13.92 2.71 2.81
N PHE A 166 -12.95 3.53 2.37
CA PHE A 166 -12.07 4.23 3.31
C PHE A 166 -12.82 5.27 4.14
N GLU A 167 -13.77 5.98 3.55
CA GLU A 167 -14.64 6.92 4.25
C GLU A 167 -15.49 6.22 5.32
N GLU A 168 -16.06 5.06 5.01
CA GLU A 168 -16.80 4.26 5.98
C GLU A 168 -15.91 3.84 7.16
N VAL A 169 -14.69 3.33 6.86
CA VAL A 169 -13.74 2.93 7.88
C VAL A 169 -13.31 4.13 8.73
N MET A 170 -12.95 5.27 8.12
CA MET A 170 -12.56 6.47 8.86
C MET A 170 -13.70 6.99 9.74
N ALA A 171 -14.93 7.02 9.22
CA ALA A 171 -16.13 7.42 9.97
C ALA A 171 -16.38 6.52 11.18
N ARG A 172 -16.18 5.19 11.05
CA ARG A 172 -16.32 4.21 12.14
C ARG A 172 -15.42 4.55 13.34
N TYR A 173 -14.26 5.11 13.10
CA TYR A 173 -13.32 5.53 14.14
C TYR A 173 -13.40 7.02 14.50
N GLY A 174 -14.34 7.77 13.92
CA GLY A 174 -14.50 9.22 14.15
C GLY A 174 -13.33 10.05 13.62
N LEU A 175 -12.70 9.62 12.53
CA LEU A 175 -11.54 10.26 11.93
C LEU A 175 -11.92 11.19 10.78
N PRO A 176 -11.11 12.23 10.47
CA PRO A 176 -11.29 13.04 9.28
C PRO A 176 -11.28 12.17 8.01
N LEU A 177 -12.29 12.36 7.16
CA LEU A 177 -12.42 11.58 5.93
C LEU A 177 -11.32 11.88 4.91
N GLU A 178 -10.64 13.02 5.07
CA GLU A 178 -9.49 13.42 4.27
C GLU A 178 -8.31 12.46 4.38
N LEU A 179 -8.19 11.74 5.49
CA LEU A 179 -7.10 10.77 5.70
C LEU A 179 -7.08 9.66 4.63
N LYS A 180 -8.17 9.44 3.90
CA LYS A 180 -8.20 8.54 2.72
C LYS A 180 -7.16 8.90 1.66
N TYR A 181 -6.80 10.19 1.52
CA TYR A 181 -5.80 10.62 0.54
C TYR A 181 -4.38 10.14 0.84
N MET A 182 -4.12 9.63 2.05
CA MET A 182 -2.85 8.96 2.34
C MET A 182 -2.63 7.75 1.45
N SER A 183 -3.67 6.95 1.15
CA SER A 183 -3.57 5.82 0.22
C SER A 183 -3.18 6.22 -1.20
N VAL A 184 -3.44 7.46 -1.60
CA VAL A 184 -2.98 8.02 -2.88
C VAL A 184 -1.48 8.24 -2.86
N ILE A 185 -0.95 8.89 -1.82
CA ILE A 185 0.48 9.18 -1.72
C ILE A 185 1.31 7.92 -1.39
N GLU A 186 0.73 6.92 -0.73
CA GLU A 186 1.41 5.67 -0.39
C GLU A 186 1.58 4.74 -1.60
N SER A 187 0.53 4.55 -2.40
CA SER A 187 0.54 3.51 -3.44
C SER A 187 -0.06 3.94 -4.78
N GLY A 188 -0.57 5.15 -4.90
CA GLY A 188 -1.42 5.53 -6.05
C GLY A 188 -2.67 4.66 -6.14
N LEU A 189 -3.26 4.29 -4.98
CA LEU A 189 -4.41 3.39 -4.90
C LEU A 189 -4.13 2.01 -5.54
N ASN A 190 -2.94 1.45 -5.31
CA ASN A 190 -2.56 0.13 -5.82
C ASN A 190 -2.56 -0.91 -4.69
N PRO A 191 -3.52 -1.85 -4.66
CA PRO A 191 -3.64 -2.83 -3.57
C PRO A 191 -2.50 -3.87 -3.54
N VAL A 192 -1.72 -3.99 -4.62
CA VAL A 192 -0.59 -4.92 -4.71
C VAL A 192 0.77 -4.20 -4.76
N ALA A 193 0.80 -2.93 -4.39
CA ALA A 193 2.04 -2.16 -4.36
C ALA A 193 3.04 -2.78 -3.38
N ARG A 194 4.32 -2.78 -3.77
CA ARG A 194 5.44 -3.23 -2.93
C ARG A 194 6.59 -2.25 -3.04
N SER A 195 7.05 -1.74 -1.90
CA SER A 195 8.24 -0.89 -1.84
C SER A 195 9.54 -1.71 -1.79
N ARG A 196 10.68 -1.06 -2.00
CA ARG A 196 12.01 -1.70 -1.80
C ARG A 196 12.24 -2.13 -0.36
N ALA A 197 11.71 -1.37 0.60
CA ALA A 197 11.83 -1.64 2.02
C ALA A 197 10.89 -2.77 2.50
N GLY A 198 10.01 -3.30 1.61
CA GLY A 198 9.09 -4.39 1.95
C GLY A 198 7.73 -3.92 2.47
N ALA A 199 7.43 -2.62 2.39
CA ALA A 199 6.06 -2.15 2.62
C ALA A 199 5.12 -2.70 1.53
N MET A 200 3.88 -3.06 1.89
CA MET A 200 2.94 -3.76 1.02
C MET A 200 1.54 -3.15 1.08
N GLY A 201 0.85 -3.26 -0.06
CA GLY A 201 -0.57 -2.97 -0.18
C GLY A 201 -0.90 -1.49 -0.42
N ILE A 202 -2.20 -1.19 -0.44
CA ILE A 202 -2.72 0.14 -0.76
C ILE A 202 -2.34 1.19 0.30
N TRP A 203 -2.07 0.75 1.54
CA TRP A 203 -1.67 1.55 2.68
C TRP A 203 -0.19 1.42 3.05
N GLN A 204 0.59 0.66 2.26
CA GLN A 204 2.03 0.47 2.41
C GLN A 204 2.49 0.10 3.83
N PHE A 205 1.80 -0.88 4.44
CA PHE A 205 2.22 -1.37 5.75
C PHE A 205 3.55 -2.10 5.71
N MET A 206 4.45 -1.73 6.61
CA MET A 206 5.60 -2.57 6.95
C MET A 206 5.16 -3.80 7.73
N TYR A 207 5.95 -4.88 7.66
CA TYR A 207 5.63 -6.15 8.31
C TYR A 207 5.34 -6.00 9.82
N GLY A 208 6.27 -5.39 10.56
CA GLY A 208 6.14 -5.23 12.02
C GLY A 208 4.91 -4.43 12.42
N THR A 209 4.67 -3.29 11.76
CA THR A 209 3.48 -2.45 11.98
C THR A 209 2.20 -3.20 11.66
N ALA A 210 2.18 -3.97 10.56
CA ALA A 210 1.03 -4.76 10.14
C ALA A 210 0.63 -5.78 11.22
N ILE A 211 1.60 -6.56 11.71
CA ILE A 211 1.37 -7.53 12.79
C ILE A 211 0.90 -6.84 14.07
N GLY A 212 1.52 -5.71 14.44
CA GLY A 212 1.13 -4.93 15.60
C GLY A 212 -0.30 -4.41 15.55
N TYR A 213 -0.84 -4.15 14.37
CA TYR A 213 -2.24 -3.80 14.16
C TYR A 213 -3.13 -5.01 13.80
N GLY A 214 -2.62 -6.24 13.98
CA GLY A 214 -3.40 -7.47 13.90
C GLY A 214 -3.67 -7.98 12.48
N LEU A 215 -2.92 -7.49 11.48
CA LEU A 215 -2.98 -8.04 10.14
C LEU A 215 -2.28 -9.40 10.08
N LYS A 216 -2.95 -10.39 9.51
CA LYS A 216 -2.44 -11.75 9.39
C LYS A 216 -1.53 -11.86 8.17
N ILE A 217 -0.31 -12.36 8.38
CA ILE A 217 0.67 -12.60 7.32
C ILE A 217 1.23 -14.02 7.50
N ASN A 218 1.04 -14.87 6.49
CA ASN A 218 1.60 -16.22 6.45
C ASN A 218 1.87 -16.66 5.01
N SER A 219 2.19 -17.94 4.76
CA SER A 219 2.50 -18.46 3.43
C SER A 219 1.34 -18.38 2.43
N PHE A 220 0.09 -18.29 2.89
CA PHE A 220 -1.09 -18.27 2.04
C PHE A 220 -1.80 -16.92 2.00
N VAL A 221 -1.62 -16.10 3.03
CA VAL A 221 -2.36 -14.85 3.19
C VAL A 221 -1.43 -13.73 3.60
N ASP A 222 -1.55 -12.58 2.94
CA ASP A 222 -0.95 -11.31 3.37
C ASP A 222 -2.06 -10.25 3.44
N GLU A 223 -2.56 -9.97 4.65
CA GLU A 223 -3.68 -9.04 4.85
C GLU A 223 -3.30 -7.57 4.65
N ARG A 224 -2.02 -7.24 4.43
CA ARG A 224 -1.61 -5.91 3.95
C ARG A 224 -2.17 -5.63 2.55
N LEU A 225 -2.44 -6.68 1.78
CA LEU A 225 -3.05 -6.62 0.46
C LEU A 225 -4.59 -6.62 0.51
N ASP A 226 -5.21 -7.00 1.63
CA ASP A 226 -6.65 -6.89 1.83
C ASP A 226 -7.02 -5.43 2.09
N VAL A 227 -7.68 -4.83 1.11
CA VAL A 227 -7.97 -3.38 1.09
C VAL A 227 -8.78 -2.93 2.32
N GLU A 228 -9.72 -3.76 2.77
CA GLU A 228 -10.62 -3.45 3.89
C GLU A 228 -9.89 -3.59 5.24
N LYS A 229 -9.18 -4.71 5.44
CA LYS A 229 -8.40 -4.95 6.66
C LYS A 229 -7.24 -3.97 6.81
N ALA A 230 -6.55 -3.67 5.71
CA ALA A 230 -5.49 -2.68 5.72
C ALA A 230 -6.04 -1.27 6.01
N ALA A 231 -7.22 -0.91 5.49
CA ALA A 231 -7.86 0.37 5.83
C ALA A 231 -8.24 0.47 7.30
N ASP A 232 -8.77 -0.61 7.89
CA ASP A 232 -9.08 -0.68 9.31
C ASP A 232 -7.82 -0.52 10.18
N ALA A 233 -6.74 -1.21 9.83
CA ALA A 233 -5.45 -1.09 10.52
C ALA A 233 -4.89 0.34 10.40
N ALA A 234 -4.96 0.97 9.21
CA ALA A 234 -4.51 2.34 8.99
C ALA A 234 -5.32 3.35 9.81
N ALA A 235 -6.63 3.18 9.89
CA ALA A 235 -7.49 4.04 10.70
C ALA A 235 -7.14 3.93 12.19
N ARG A 236 -6.89 2.71 12.71
CA ARG A 236 -6.46 2.50 14.10
C ARG A 236 -5.10 3.12 14.36
N TYR A 237 -4.14 2.96 13.45
CA TYR A 237 -2.83 3.61 13.55
C TYR A 237 -2.97 5.14 13.65
N LEU A 238 -3.72 5.75 12.72
CA LEU A 238 -3.90 7.21 12.67
C LEU A 238 -4.64 7.74 13.88
N ARG A 239 -5.66 7.03 14.38
CA ARG A 239 -6.32 7.35 15.63
C ARG A 239 -5.32 7.38 16.80
N ASP A 240 -4.50 6.35 16.89
CA ASP A 240 -3.54 6.21 17.99
C ASP A 240 -2.43 7.25 17.89
N ALA A 241 -1.95 7.54 16.68
CA ALA A 241 -1.02 8.63 16.43
C ALA A 241 -1.60 10.00 16.82
N TYR A 242 -2.84 10.27 16.45
CA TYR A 242 -3.50 11.53 16.84
C TYR A 242 -3.65 11.65 18.37
N ARG A 243 -3.94 10.55 19.06
CA ARG A 243 -3.98 10.54 20.52
C ARG A 243 -2.63 10.91 21.15
N VAL A 244 -1.52 10.50 20.52
CA VAL A 244 -0.16 10.83 21.00
C VAL A 244 0.20 12.28 20.72
N PHE A 245 -0.08 12.78 19.52
CA PHE A 245 0.44 14.07 19.06
C PHE A 245 -0.56 15.22 19.21
N GLY A 246 -1.87 14.95 19.24
CA GLY A 246 -2.91 15.97 19.27
C GLY A 246 -3.01 16.83 18.00
N ASP A 247 -2.24 16.49 16.96
CA ASP A 247 -2.16 17.22 15.69
C ASP A 247 -2.14 16.25 14.52
N TRP A 248 -2.99 16.51 13.50
CA TRP A 248 -3.11 15.60 12.35
C TRP A 248 -1.88 15.62 11.46
N ASN A 249 -1.20 16.76 11.30
CA ASN A 249 0.02 16.80 10.49
C ASN A 249 1.13 15.95 11.12
N LEU A 250 1.25 15.96 12.45
CA LEU A 250 2.20 15.12 13.17
C LEU A 250 1.82 13.64 13.12
N ALA A 251 0.51 13.32 13.22
CA ALA A 251 0.02 11.96 13.06
C ALA A 251 0.29 11.40 11.65
N ILE A 252 0.06 12.22 10.62
CA ILE A 252 0.37 11.90 9.22
C ILE A 252 1.89 11.70 9.04
N CYS A 253 2.72 12.59 9.58
CA CYS A 253 4.19 12.41 9.56
C CYS A 253 4.64 11.10 10.20
N SER A 254 4.02 10.75 11.34
CA SER A 254 4.39 9.53 12.06
C SER A 254 4.04 8.25 11.28
N TYR A 255 3.06 8.30 10.40
CA TYR A 255 2.75 7.18 9.51
C TYR A 255 3.91 6.88 8.56
N ASN A 256 4.59 7.93 8.10
CA ASN A 256 5.72 7.81 7.18
C ASN A 256 7.03 7.43 7.89
N CYS A 257 7.42 8.12 8.97
CA CYS A 257 8.74 7.94 9.60
C CYS A 257 8.71 7.29 10.98
N GLY A 258 7.56 6.88 11.48
CA GLY A 258 7.40 6.39 12.85
C GLY A 258 7.27 7.51 13.89
N ALA A 259 6.59 7.21 14.99
CA ALA A 259 6.34 8.16 16.07
C ALA A 259 7.62 8.62 16.77
N ALA A 260 8.61 7.75 16.92
CA ALA A 260 9.88 8.07 17.56
C ALA A 260 10.65 9.18 16.83
N ASN A 261 10.66 9.15 15.50
CA ASN A 261 11.29 10.21 14.69
C ASN A 261 10.58 11.55 14.80
N VAL A 262 9.26 11.56 14.82
CA VAL A 262 8.46 12.78 15.06
C VAL A 262 8.75 13.34 16.45
N GLN A 263 8.76 12.51 17.47
CA GLN A 263 9.08 12.94 18.83
C GLN A 263 10.52 13.46 18.98
N LYS A 264 11.47 12.83 18.29
CA LYS A 264 12.85 13.32 18.24
C LYS A 264 12.92 14.71 17.61
N ALA A 265 12.15 14.96 16.53
CA ALA A 265 12.06 16.26 15.91
C ALA A 265 11.42 17.30 16.84
N ILE A 266 10.33 16.97 17.56
CA ILE A 266 9.69 17.80 18.58
C ILE A 266 10.69 18.17 19.68
N ARG A 267 11.41 17.19 20.25
CA ARG A 267 12.42 17.47 21.29
C ARG A 267 13.56 18.38 20.82
N ARG A 268 13.96 18.26 19.55
CA ARG A 268 15.05 19.08 18.97
C ARG A 268 14.62 20.50 18.66
N SER A 269 13.39 20.70 18.17
CA SER A 269 12.86 22.01 17.83
C SER A 269 12.28 22.76 19.04
N GLY A 270 11.86 22.05 20.08
CA GLY A 270 11.10 22.62 21.20
C GLY A 270 9.65 22.98 20.85
N SER A 271 9.12 22.50 19.70
CA SER A 271 7.76 22.79 19.24
C SER A 271 7.03 21.52 18.81
N ASN A 272 5.70 21.54 18.90
CA ASN A 272 4.80 20.48 18.40
C ASN A 272 4.02 20.91 17.16
N LYS A 273 4.47 21.93 16.43
CA LYS A 273 3.87 22.35 15.18
C LYS A 273 4.66 21.80 14.01
N PHE A 274 3.99 21.24 12.99
CA PHE A 274 4.62 20.60 11.83
C PHE A 274 5.71 21.47 11.19
N TRP A 275 5.44 22.74 10.91
CA TRP A 275 6.41 23.62 10.24
C TRP A 275 7.61 24.00 11.11
N ASP A 276 7.45 24.00 12.43
CA ASP A 276 8.56 24.29 13.35
C ASP A 276 9.49 23.08 13.49
N ILE A 277 8.96 21.85 13.33
CA ILE A 277 9.76 20.61 13.36
C ILE A 277 10.29 20.19 12.00
N TYR A 278 9.85 20.85 10.91
CA TYR A 278 10.06 20.48 9.53
C TYR A 278 11.53 20.15 9.22
N ASP A 279 12.47 21.01 9.60
CA ASP A 279 13.90 20.83 9.36
C ASP A 279 14.57 19.74 10.21
N TYR A 280 13.89 19.29 11.26
CA TYR A 280 14.34 18.21 12.14
C TYR A 280 13.78 16.84 11.75
N LEU A 281 12.79 16.80 10.84
CA LEU A 281 12.25 15.56 10.28
C LEU A 281 13.23 14.92 9.29
N PRO A 282 13.17 13.60 9.10
CA PRO A 282 13.82 12.93 7.96
C PRO A 282 13.46 13.63 6.65
N ARG A 283 14.41 13.74 5.74
CA ARG A 283 14.25 14.53 4.51
C ARG A 283 13.01 14.10 3.72
N GLU A 284 12.76 12.82 3.64
CA GLU A 284 11.63 12.20 2.93
C GLU A 284 10.29 12.57 3.57
N THR A 285 10.25 12.57 4.90
CA THR A 285 9.03 12.88 5.67
C THR A 285 8.60 14.34 5.52
N ARG A 286 9.54 15.24 5.22
CA ARG A 286 9.23 16.66 5.02
C ARG A 286 8.22 16.88 3.89
N SER A 287 8.31 16.10 2.84
CA SER A 287 7.42 16.18 1.68
C SER A 287 6.07 15.49 1.89
N TYR A 288 5.93 14.66 2.93
CA TYR A 288 4.76 13.77 3.08
C TYR A 288 3.46 14.55 3.33
N VAL A 289 3.43 15.50 4.29
CA VAL A 289 2.25 16.36 4.51
C VAL A 289 1.96 17.27 3.31
N PRO A 290 2.95 17.96 2.71
CA PRO A 290 2.71 18.71 1.47
C PRO A 290 2.15 17.87 0.33
N ALA A 291 2.62 16.61 0.14
CA ALA A 291 2.09 15.69 -0.85
C ALA A 291 0.63 15.31 -0.56
N PHE A 292 0.30 15.04 0.70
CA PHE A 292 -1.06 14.79 1.15
C PHE A 292 -2.00 15.97 0.81
N VAL A 293 -1.57 17.20 1.10
CA VAL A 293 -2.32 18.41 0.77
C VAL A 293 -2.49 18.57 -0.75
N GLY A 294 -1.43 18.32 -1.51
CA GLY A 294 -1.47 18.36 -2.97
C GLY A 294 -2.45 17.34 -3.56
N ALA A 295 -2.45 16.10 -3.03
CA ALA A 295 -3.41 15.07 -3.43
C ALA A 295 -4.85 15.51 -3.14
N MET A 296 -5.14 15.99 -1.92
CA MET A 296 -6.46 16.53 -1.56
C MET A 296 -6.90 17.62 -2.52
N TYR A 297 -6.03 18.59 -2.81
CA TYR A 297 -6.31 19.71 -3.70
C TYR A 297 -6.60 19.22 -5.13
N GLY A 298 -5.74 18.38 -5.69
CA GLY A 298 -5.91 17.82 -7.03
C GLY A 298 -7.23 17.05 -7.18
N PHE A 299 -7.60 16.25 -6.19
CA PHE A 299 -8.86 15.51 -6.17
C PHE A 299 -10.08 16.43 -6.00
N LYS A 300 -9.98 17.47 -5.19
CA LYS A 300 -11.07 18.42 -4.95
C LYS A 300 -11.38 19.26 -6.18
N TYR A 301 -10.34 19.74 -6.88
CA TYR A 301 -10.45 20.69 -7.96
C TYR A 301 -10.20 20.09 -9.36
N HIS A 302 -10.24 18.75 -9.51
CA HIS A 302 -9.94 18.08 -10.77
C HIS A 302 -10.75 18.60 -11.97
N ARG A 303 -12.04 18.94 -11.74
CA ARG A 303 -12.94 19.43 -12.79
C ARG A 303 -12.55 20.81 -13.28
N GLU A 304 -12.13 21.70 -12.36
CA GLU A 304 -11.66 23.05 -12.69
C GLU A 304 -10.38 23.05 -13.51
N TYR A 305 -9.63 21.92 -13.46
CA TYR A 305 -8.47 21.68 -14.31
C TYR A 305 -8.78 20.81 -15.54
N GLY A 306 -10.06 20.54 -15.82
CA GLY A 306 -10.48 19.76 -16.97
C GLY A 306 -10.09 18.28 -16.90
N ILE A 307 -9.89 17.74 -15.68
CA ILE A 307 -9.48 16.35 -15.48
C ILE A 307 -10.71 15.49 -15.15
N GLU A 308 -11.05 14.56 -16.05
CA GLU A 308 -12.16 13.64 -15.85
C GLU A 308 -11.67 12.25 -15.40
N PRO A 309 -12.41 11.56 -14.51
CA PRO A 309 -12.06 10.21 -14.07
C PRO A 309 -12.07 9.20 -15.21
N ALA A 310 -10.99 8.42 -15.37
CA ALA A 310 -10.94 7.32 -16.33
C ALA A 310 -11.74 6.10 -15.82
N SER A 311 -12.24 5.29 -16.77
CA SER A 311 -12.71 3.95 -16.44
C SER A 311 -11.53 3.05 -16.07
N VAL A 312 -11.61 2.34 -14.95
CA VAL A 312 -10.54 1.45 -14.46
C VAL A 312 -10.92 -0.04 -14.49
N GLY A 313 -12.07 -0.37 -15.09
CA GLY A 313 -12.51 -1.76 -15.28
C GLY A 313 -12.83 -2.51 -13.99
N MET A 314 -13.01 -1.80 -12.87
CA MET A 314 -13.41 -2.44 -11.60
C MET A 314 -14.93 -2.65 -11.57
N PRO A 315 -15.42 -3.78 -10.99
CA PRO A 315 -16.84 -4.03 -10.88
C PRO A 315 -17.50 -3.02 -9.95
N ALA A 316 -18.68 -2.54 -10.33
CA ALA A 316 -19.41 -1.54 -9.56
C ALA A 316 -19.88 -2.07 -8.19
N ILE A 317 -20.23 -3.37 -8.12
CA ILE A 317 -20.73 -4.04 -6.94
C ILE A 317 -20.05 -5.40 -6.82
N CYS A 318 -19.61 -5.72 -5.60
CA CYS A 318 -19.07 -7.04 -5.24
C CYS A 318 -19.85 -7.60 -4.06
N ASP A 319 -20.10 -8.91 -4.09
CA ASP A 319 -20.56 -9.67 -2.94
C ASP A 319 -19.40 -10.32 -2.21
N THR A 320 -19.62 -10.66 -0.96
CA THR A 320 -18.65 -11.34 -0.09
C THR A 320 -19.18 -12.68 0.36
N PHE A 321 -18.33 -13.71 0.32
CA PHE A 321 -18.66 -15.07 0.72
C PHE A 321 -17.68 -15.56 1.78
N GLU A 322 -18.19 -16.15 2.85
CA GLU A 322 -17.36 -16.82 3.86
C GLU A 322 -16.91 -18.19 3.35
N ILE A 323 -15.60 -18.36 3.26
CA ILE A 323 -14.97 -19.62 2.84
C ILE A 323 -14.36 -20.30 4.05
N ARG A 324 -14.80 -21.55 4.30
CA ARG A 324 -14.39 -22.38 5.45
C ARG A 324 -13.71 -23.69 5.03
N GLN A 325 -13.41 -23.84 3.74
CA GLN A 325 -12.67 -24.96 3.17
C GLN A 325 -11.61 -24.41 2.24
N ASN A 326 -10.54 -25.17 2.01
CA ASN A 326 -9.52 -24.76 1.05
C ASN A 326 -10.09 -24.68 -0.35
N LEU A 327 -9.92 -23.52 -0.99
CA LEU A 327 -10.49 -23.25 -2.30
C LEU A 327 -9.45 -22.55 -3.17
N HIS A 328 -9.16 -23.11 -4.35
CA HIS A 328 -8.27 -22.49 -5.32
C HIS A 328 -9.06 -21.65 -6.31
N PHE A 329 -8.57 -20.46 -6.69
CA PHE A 329 -9.24 -19.59 -7.66
C PHE A 329 -9.55 -20.26 -8.99
N LYS A 330 -8.70 -21.21 -9.41
CA LYS A 330 -8.95 -21.96 -10.64
C LYS A 330 -10.24 -22.79 -10.55
N GLN A 331 -10.57 -23.36 -9.40
CA GLN A 331 -11.84 -24.09 -9.20
C GLN A 331 -13.03 -23.15 -9.37
N ILE A 332 -12.94 -21.93 -8.80
CA ILE A 332 -13.99 -20.91 -8.96
C ILE A 332 -14.11 -20.49 -10.43
N SER A 333 -12.98 -20.23 -11.08
CA SER A 333 -12.94 -19.81 -12.48
C SER A 333 -13.53 -20.84 -13.42
N GLU A 334 -13.21 -22.13 -13.23
CA GLU A 334 -13.68 -23.24 -14.08
C GLU A 334 -15.16 -23.58 -13.85
N THR A 335 -15.67 -23.43 -12.61
CA THR A 335 -17.06 -23.81 -12.29
C THR A 335 -18.04 -22.64 -12.45
N VAL A 336 -17.65 -21.45 -12.07
CA VAL A 336 -18.50 -20.25 -12.05
C VAL A 336 -18.28 -19.36 -13.27
N GLY A 337 -17.13 -19.50 -13.94
CA GLY A 337 -16.79 -18.71 -15.13
C GLY A 337 -16.19 -17.33 -14.83
N VAL A 338 -15.81 -17.05 -13.57
CA VAL A 338 -15.16 -15.78 -13.22
C VAL A 338 -13.73 -15.76 -13.78
N PRO A 339 -13.33 -14.73 -14.54
CA PRO A 339 -11.97 -14.67 -15.04
C PRO A 339 -10.93 -14.60 -13.91
N MET A 340 -9.82 -15.33 -14.04
CA MET A 340 -8.75 -15.40 -13.03
C MET A 340 -8.18 -14.04 -12.63
N ASN A 341 -8.02 -13.13 -13.59
CA ASN A 341 -7.53 -11.78 -13.32
C ASN A 341 -8.50 -10.96 -12.47
N VAL A 342 -9.82 -11.20 -12.60
CA VAL A 342 -10.85 -10.56 -11.77
C VAL A 342 -10.78 -11.11 -10.34
N LEU A 343 -10.69 -12.43 -10.17
CA LEU A 343 -10.52 -13.07 -8.86
C LEU A 343 -9.29 -12.52 -8.12
N LYS A 344 -8.16 -12.46 -8.80
CA LYS A 344 -6.89 -11.93 -8.24
C LYS A 344 -6.98 -10.44 -7.89
N SER A 345 -7.63 -9.64 -8.72
CA SER A 345 -7.74 -8.19 -8.48
C SER A 345 -8.63 -7.85 -7.29
N LEU A 346 -9.66 -8.66 -7.02
CA LEU A 346 -10.58 -8.46 -5.92
C LEU A 346 -10.12 -9.11 -4.61
N ASN A 347 -9.21 -10.10 -4.71
CA ASN A 347 -8.75 -10.90 -3.58
C ASN A 347 -7.20 -10.99 -3.54
N PRO A 348 -6.49 -9.86 -3.61
CA PRO A 348 -5.03 -9.86 -3.75
C PRO A 348 -4.29 -10.40 -2.51
N GLN A 349 -4.97 -10.50 -1.37
CA GLN A 349 -4.42 -11.04 -0.12
C GLN A 349 -4.13 -12.54 -0.17
N TYR A 350 -4.73 -13.30 -1.10
CA TYR A 350 -4.49 -14.74 -1.20
C TYR A 350 -3.31 -15.03 -2.11
N LEU A 351 -2.22 -15.44 -1.48
CA LEU A 351 -1.01 -15.87 -2.16
C LEU A 351 -1.25 -17.24 -2.81
N HIS A 352 -0.59 -17.50 -3.93
CA HIS A 352 -0.72 -18.77 -4.66
C HIS A 352 -2.14 -19.09 -5.16
N ASP A 353 -3.04 -18.09 -5.21
CA ASP A 353 -4.45 -18.24 -5.65
C ASP A 353 -5.26 -19.22 -4.76
N ILE A 354 -4.89 -19.40 -3.50
CA ILE A 354 -5.51 -20.32 -2.54
C ILE A 354 -6.12 -19.56 -1.37
N ILE A 355 -7.40 -19.82 -1.10
CA ILE A 355 -8.08 -19.41 0.12
C ILE A 355 -7.93 -20.56 1.14
N PRO A 356 -7.21 -20.38 2.26
CA PRO A 356 -6.92 -21.45 3.20
C PRO A 356 -8.06 -21.62 4.24
N GLY A 357 -9.28 -21.89 3.75
CA GLY A 357 -10.48 -21.95 4.57
C GLY A 357 -10.49 -23.05 5.65
N SER A 358 -9.62 -24.06 5.53
CA SER A 358 -9.43 -25.06 6.61
C SER A 358 -8.71 -24.51 7.84
N GLU A 359 -8.00 -23.37 7.71
CA GLU A 359 -7.31 -22.72 8.83
C GLU A 359 -8.19 -21.67 9.55
N GLY A 360 -9.39 -21.40 9.03
CA GLY A 360 -10.32 -20.41 9.57
C GLY A 360 -11.31 -19.89 8.54
N THR A 361 -12.11 -18.92 8.91
CA THR A 361 -13.06 -18.27 8.00
C THR A 361 -12.34 -17.15 7.23
N TYR A 362 -12.40 -17.18 5.90
CA TYR A 362 -11.84 -16.19 5.00
C TYR A 362 -12.92 -15.63 4.07
N ILE A 363 -12.70 -14.42 3.57
CA ILE A 363 -13.67 -13.73 2.72
C ILE A 363 -13.22 -13.79 1.26
N LEU A 364 -14.08 -14.33 0.39
CA LEU A 364 -13.96 -14.23 -1.05
C LEU A 364 -14.84 -13.08 -1.55
N ARG A 365 -14.28 -12.18 -2.37
CA ARG A 365 -15.02 -11.12 -3.05
C ARG A 365 -15.24 -11.51 -4.51
N LEU A 366 -16.49 -11.48 -4.96
CA LEU A 366 -16.88 -11.73 -6.36
C LEU A 366 -17.71 -10.57 -6.89
N PRO A 367 -17.60 -10.22 -8.17
CA PRO A 367 -18.53 -9.28 -8.78
C PRO A 367 -19.95 -9.84 -8.73
N TYR A 368 -20.92 -8.98 -8.46
CA TYR A 368 -22.34 -9.33 -8.25
C TYR A 368 -22.93 -10.25 -9.33
N ASN A 369 -22.55 -10.05 -10.60
CA ASN A 369 -23.06 -10.83 -11.72
C ASN A 369 -22.67 -12.32 -11.71
N TRP A 370 -21.69 -12.73 -10.89
CA TRP A 370 -21.31 -14.14 -10.70
C TRP A 370 -21.75 -14.72 -9.36
N SER A 371 -22.32 -13.92 -8.48
CA SER A 371 -22.66 -14.34 -7.11
C SER A 371 -23.69 -15.45 -7.07
N SER A 372 -24.73 -15.38 -7.90
CA SER A 372 -25.77 -16.42 -7.97
C SER A 372 -25.27 -17.78 -8.50
N ALA A 373 -24.24 -17.77 -9.34
CA ALA A 373 -23.64 -19.01 -9.85
C ALA A 373 -22.65 -19.64 -8.85
N PHE A 374 -22.18 -18.86 -7.88
CA PHE A 374 -21.29 -19.36 -6.82
C PHE A 374 -22.06 -19.95 -5.62
N MET A 375 -23.28 -19.51 -5.35
CA MET A 375 -24.16 -20.04 -4.29
C MET A 375 -24.72 -21.40 -4.64
#